data_f68cae24ebe3e0e643a712fdabcdf229
#
_entry.id   f68cae24ebe3e0e643a712fdabcdf229
#
_cell.length_a   1.000
_cell.length_b   1.000
_cell.length_c   1.000
_cell.angle_alpha   90.00
_cell.angle_beta   90.00
_cell.angle_gamma   90.00
#
_symmetry.space_group_name_H-M   'P 1'
#
loop_
_entity.id
_entity.type
_entity.pdbx_description
1 polymer ?
#
loop_
_entity_poly.entity_id
_entity_poly.type
_entity_poly.pdbx_seq_one_letter_code
_entity_poly.pdbx_strand_id
1 'polypeptide(L)'
;VLFRSGFLDGLDVATAKVRAREFLVANADGEARVNYRLRDWLISRQRFWGCPIPIVYCPSCGTVPVPVSELPVTAPDDVTMDASGQSPLATHEGFRHTACPTCGGAATRETDTLDTFTDSSWYFLRYTDPFTPDRPFDPAQAAKWMPVDQYIGGIEHAILHLLYARFYMKALVDVGVAPGVTREPFRRLFTQGMIRMDGSKMSKSKGNLVAPEQYYSTVGADGLRLFHLFVGPPADDFDWTDQTNDVIEGCARFLDRLWRLAEYHDVRWHDAELPGDSDIRRAVHKTIAKVTDGMERWSYNTAVASLMELLNTLSKWAREGDGAYQPLLDEAIDVMCQLLAPMAPHVSAELWARRHDDEMVHATAWPTANPDLLVDDTVTLVVQVAGKVRARLEVAADIDEASAVARALDDPAVQSALGGATPSRIVARLPKLLNFVP
;
A
#
# COMPACT_ATOMS: atom_id res chain seq x y z
N VAL A 1 -37.54 -18.81 16.39
CA VAL A 1 -38.23 -19.19 17.61
C VAL A 1 -38.40 -20.71 17.61
N LEU A 2 -38.06 -21.36 18.71
CA LEU A 2 -38.18 -22.81 18.87
C LEU A 2 -39.58 -23.21 19.26
N PHE A 3 -40.04 -24.38 18.78
CA PHE A 3 -41.32 -24.96 19.11
C PHE A 3 -41.17 -26.44 19.45
N ARG A 4 -41.96 -26.92 20.35
CA ARG A 4 -41.94 -28.33 20.84
C ARG A 4 -40.58 -28.74 21.41
N SER A 5 -39.89 -27.82 22.06
CA SER A 5 -38.57 -27.99 22.64
C SER A 5 -38.60 -27.88 24.19
N GLY A 6 -39.76 -28.02 24.79
CA GLY A 6 -39.97 -27.94 26.23
C GLY A 6 -39.54 -26.60 26.83
N PHE A 7 -38.59 -26.63 27.74
CA PHE A 7 -38.11 -25.40 28.41
C PHE A 7 -37.43 -24.38 27.49
N LEU A 8 -37.20 -24.71 26.23
CA LEU A 8 -36.66 -23.81 25.20
C LEU A 8 -37.74 -23.19 24.29
N ASP A 9 -39.01 -23.56 24.48
CA ASP A 9 -40.09 -23.04 23.65
C ASP A 9 -40.22 -21.52 23.75
N GLY A 10 -40.45 -20.90 22.61
CA GLY A 10 -40.60 -19.44 22.50
C GLY A 10 -39.27 -18.68 22.47
N LEU A 11 -38.12 -19.33 22.66
CA LEU A 11 -36.81 -18.68 22.61
C LEU A 11 -36.30 -18.57 21.17
N ASP A 12 -35.50 -17.54 20.90
CA ASP A 12 -34.64 -17.49 19.71
C ASP A 12 -33.47 -18.47 19.84
N VAL A 13 -32.79 -18.76 18.72
CA VAL A 13 -31.72 -19.75 18.68
C VAL A 13 -30.52 -19.39 19.57
N ALA A 14 -30.18 -18.13 19.68
CA ALA A 14 -29.03 -17.69 20.49
C ALA A 14 -29.33 -17.88 21.98
N THR A 15 -30.48 -17.41 22.45
CA THR A 15 -30.96 -17.56 23.83
C THR A 15 -31.17 -19.02 24.20
N ALA A 16 -31.73 -19.82 23.29
CA ALA A 16 -31.93 -21.25 23.52
C ALA A 16 -30.62 -22.03 23.69
N LYS A 17 -29.57 -21.71 22.93
CA LYS A 17 -28.23 -22.28 23.11
C LYS A 17 -27.61 -22.00 24.47
N VAL A 18 -27.78 -20.76 24.96
CA VAL A 18 -27.32 -20.40 26.31
C VAL A 18 -28.08 -21.18 27.36
N ARG A 19 -29.41 -21.20 27.27
CA ARG A 19 -30.29 -21.86 28.21
C ARG A 19 -30.08 -23.39 28.27
N ALA A 20 -29.85 -24.00 27.11
CA ALA A 20 -29.53 -25.43 27.02
C ALA A 20 -28.21 -25.77 27.71
N ARG A 21 -27.18 -24.95 27.54
CA ARG A 21 -25.90 -25.15 28.25
C ARG A 21 -26.06 -25.01 29.77
N GLU A 22 -26.75 -23.96 30.22
CA GLU A 22 -27.02 -23.76 31.64
C GLU A 22 -27.75 -24.96 32.25
N PHE A 23 -28.74 -25.51 31.54
CA PHE A 23 -29.49 -26.69 31.98
C PHE A 23 -28.58 -27.92 32.09
N LEU A 24 -27.75 -28.21 31.08
CA LEU A 24 -26.83 -29.35 31.10
C LEU A 24 -25.78 -29.21 32.23
N VAL A 25 -25.26 -28.02 32.46
CA VAL A 25 -24.31 -27.79 33.57
C VAL A 25 -24.99 -27.92 34.93
N ALA A 26 -26.21 -27.38 35.07
CA ALA A 26 -26.95 -27.46 36.33
C ALA A 26 -27.33 -28.89 36.73
N ASN A 27 -27.58 -29.76 35.75
CA ASN A 27 -27.90 -31.19 35.98
C ASN A 27 -26.68 -32.12 36.04
N ALA A 28 -25.47 -31.57 35.93
CA ALA A 28 -24.21 -32.31 35.81
C ALA A 28 -24.13 -33.26 34.59
N ASP A 29 -24.96 -33.00 33.57
CA ASP A 29 -24.99 -33.79 32.33
C ASP A 29 -23.94 -33.30 31.31
N GLY A 30 -23.25 -32.17 31.59
CA GLY A 30 -22.26 -31.59 30.71
C GLY A 30 -21.47 -30.44 31.32
N GLU A 31 -20.46 -30.03 30.63
CA GLU A 31 -19.56 -28.94 30.98
C GLU A 31 -19.48 -27.94 29.83
N ALA A 32 -19.51 -26.63 30.14
CA ALA A 32 -19.33 -25.60 29.14
C ALA A 32 -17.86 -25.50 28.77
N ARG A 33 -17.53 -25.79 27.52
CA ARG A 33 -16.16 -25.67 27.00
C ARG A 33 -16.09 -24.69 25.80
N VAL A 34 -14.99 -23.96 25.71
CA VAL A 34 -14.62 -23.19 24.52
C VAL A 34 -13.56 -23.98 23.76
N ASN A 35 -13.91 -24.44 22.57
CA ASN A 35 -12.96 -25.13 21.71
C ASN A 35 -12.44 -24.11 20.68
N TYR A 36 -11.13 -23.87 20.71
CA TYR A 36 -10.47 -23.07 19.71
C TYR A 36 -10.19 -23.91 18.46
N ARG A 37 -10.49 -23.36 17.27
CA ARG A 37 -10.18 -24.00 15.98
C ARG A 37 -8.77 -23.72 15.51
N LEU A 38 -8.04 -22.87 16.24
CA LEU A 38 -6.64 -22.58 15.97
C LEU A 38 -5.78 -23.78 16.37
N ARG A 39 -4.91 -24.23 15.47
CA ARG A 39 -3.91 -25.26 15.77
C ARG A 39 -2.79 -24.65 16.59
N ASP A 40 -2.15 -25.50 17.43
CA ASP A 40 -0.97 -25.10 18.18
C ASP A 40 0.16 -24.67 17.22
N TRP A 41 0.87 -23.64 17.60
CA TRP A 41 2.06 -23.22 16.88
C TRP A 41 3.23 -24.11 17.30
N LEU A 42 3.69 -24.97 16.38
CA LEU A 42 4.88 -25.78 16.56
C LEU A 42 6.11 -24.92 16.29
N ILE A 43 6.81 -24.52 17.33
CA ILE A 43 7.91 -23.53 17.24
C ILE A 43 9.24 -24.16 16.86
N SER A 44 9.41 -25.48 16.89
CA SER A 44 10.67 -26.16 16.57
C SER A 44 10.69 -26.70 15.13
N ARG A 45 11.89 -26.66 14.52
CA ARG A 45 12.15 -27.17 13.17
C ARG A 45 13.47 -27.95 13.13
N GLN A 46 13.45 -29.09 12.47
CA GLN A 46 14.59 -30.01 12.28
C GLN A 46 15.42 -29.57 11.08
N ARG A 47 16.16 -28.47 11.23
CA ARG A 47 17.01 -27.90 10.18
C ARG A 47 18.20 -27.16 10.78
N PHE A 48 19.30 -27.04 10.03
CA PHE A 48 20.56 -26.41 10.53
C PHE A 48 20.53 -24.89 10.48
N TRP A 49 19.67 -24.30 9.68
CA TRP A 49 19.52 -22.84 9.57
C TRP A 49 18.34 -22.33 10.40
N GLY A 50 18.43 -21.12 10.85
CA GLY A 50 17.48 -20.50 11.77
C GLY A 50 18.09 -20.25 13.12
N CYS A 51 17.32 -19.75 14.08
CA CYS A 51 17.77 -19.47 15.43
C CYS A 51 17.80 -20.76 16.28
N PRO A 52 18.96 -21.23 16.78
CA PRO A 52 19.01 -22.39 17.67
C PRO A 52 18.21 -22.15 18.95
N ILE A 53 17.51 -23.17 19.43
CA ILE A 53 16.73 -23.09 20.66
C ILE A 53 17.69 -23.15 21.85
N PRO A 54 17.71 -22.15 22.77
CA PRO A 54 18.71 -22.07 23.84
C PRO A 54 18.37 -22.97 25.03
N ILE A 55 18.28 -24.28 24.78
CA ILE A 55 17.96 -25.31 25.79
C ILE A 55 19.04 -26.39 25.81
N VAL A 56 19.34 -26.88 27.01
CA VAL A 56 20.24 -27.99 27.27
C VAL A 56 19.51 -29.08 28.03
N TYR A 57 19.70 -30.35 27.65
CA TYR A 57 19.18 -31.51 28.32
C TYR A 57 20.25 -32.17 29.16
N CYS A 58 20.10 -32.13 30.47
CA CYS A 58 21.01 -32.67 31.43
C CYS A 58 20.42 -33.93 32.09
N PRO A 59 21.14 -35.07 32.18
CA PRO A 59 20.63 -36.28 32.85
C PRO A 59 20.25 -36.05 34.32
N SER A 60 20.94 -35.12 34.99
CA SER A 60 20.69 -34.85 36.42
C SER A 60 19.74 -33.71 36.68
N CYS A 61 19.75 -32.65 35.83
CA CYS A 61 18.98 -31.41 36.03
C CYS A 61 17.71 -31.34 35.17
N GLY A 62 17.57 -32.22 34.20
CA GLY A 62 16.47 -32.19 33.22
C GLY A 62 16.67 -31.13 32.15
N THR A 63 15.62 -30.43 31.77
CA THR A 63 15.64 -29.36 30.78
C THR A 63 16.14 -28.07 31.42
N VAL A 64 17.23 -27.52 30.92
CA VAL A 64 17.90 -26.34 31.48
C VAL A 64 18.02 -25.26 30.39
N PRO A 65 17.57 -24.01 30.63
CA PRO A 65 17.80 -22.92 29.70
C PRO A 65 19.29 -22.50 29.71
N VAL A 66 19.80 -22.10 28.55
CA VAL A 66 21.11 -21.48 28.44
C VAL A 66 21.08 -20.11 29.17
N PRO A 67 22.03 -19.79 30.04
CA PRO A 67 22.05 -18.51 30.73
C PRO A 67 22.19 -17.34 29.75
N VAL A 68 21.61 -16.19 30.10
CA VAL A 68 21.65 -14.98 29.24
C VAL A 68 23.10 -14.55 28.94
N SER A 69 24.02 -14.77 29.89
CA SER A 69 25.45 -14.47 29.70
C SER A 69 26.18 -15.33 28.65
N GLU A 70 25.55 -16.46 28.24
CA GLU A 70 26.11 -17.39 27.25
C GLU A 70 25.35 -17.31 25.90
N LEU A 71 24.44 -16.34 25.76
CA LEU A 71 23.72 -16.08 24.51
C LEU A 71 24.56 -15.15 23.61
N PRO A 72 24.42 -15.27 22.30
CA PRO A 72 23.55 -16.19 21.54
C PRO A 72 24.15 -17.61 21.42
N VAL A 73 23.29 -18.61 21.33
CA VAL A 73 23.70 -19.94 20.84
C VAL A 73 23.84 -19.85 19.33
N THR A 74 25.06 -20.01 18.82
CA THR A 74 25.36 -19.91 17.38
C THR A 74 25.39 -21.29 16.73
N ALA A 75 24.83 -21.39 15.52
CA ALA A 75 24.98 -22.58 14.71
C ALA A 75 26.45 -22.73 14.23
N PRO A 76 26.98 -23.95 14.08
CA PRO A 76 28.32 -24.17 13.55
C PRO A 76 28.39 -23.87 12.05
N ASP A 77 29.53 -23.40 11.56
CA ASP A 77 29.78 -23.08 10.16
C ASP A 77 30.20 -24.30 9.33
N ASP A 78 30.65 -25.38 9.98
CA ASP A 78 31.19 -26.60 9.38
C ASP A 78 30.15 -27.74 9.27
N VAL A 79 28.88 -27.37 9.07
CA VAL A 79 27.79 -28.33 8.97
C VAL A 79 27.82 -29.09 7.66
N THR A 80 27.75 -30.42 7.72
CA THR A 80 27.69 -31.29 6.53
C THR A 80 26.25 -31.81 6.34
N MET A 81 25.72 -31.61 5.15
CA MET A 81 24.43 -32.17 4.74
C MET A 81 24.63 -33.62 4.30
N ASP A 82 23.91 -34.54 4.90
CA ASP A 82 23.90 -35.95 4.48
C ASP A 82 22.55 -36.36 3.86
N ALA A 83 22.50 -37.55 3.29
CA ALA A 83 21.28 -38.08 2.66
C ALA A 83 20.30 -38.70 3.67
N SER A 84 20.59 -38.67 4.96
CA SER A 84 19.77 -39.33 5.99
C SER A 84 18.43 -38.59 6.25
N GLY A 85 18.35 -37.31 5.89
CA GLY A 85 17.23 -36.44 6.18
C GLY A 85 17.12 -36.01 7.66
N GLN A 86 18.11 -36.34 8.49
CA GLN A 86 18.20 -35.87 9.88
C GLN A 86 18.69 -34.43 9.90
N SER A 87 18.35 -33.71 11.00
CA SER A 87 18.89 -32.35 11.21
C SER A 87 20.42 -32.44 11.31
N PRO A 88 21.17 -31.71 10.50
CA PRO A 88 22.64 -31.70 10.55
C PRO A 88 23.18 -31.26 11.95
N LEU A 89 22.44 -30.46 12.70
CA LEU A 89 22.80 -30.10 14.08
C LEU A 89 22.73 -31.30 15.04
N ALA A 90 21.83 -32.26 14.77
CA ALA A 90 21.70 -33.46 15.58
C ALA A 90 22.87 -34.43 15.40
N THR A 91 23.53 -34.39 14.24
CA THR A 91 24.71 -35.22 13.92
C THR A 91 26.04 -34.51 14.16
N HIS A 92 26.02 -33.20 14.43
CA HIS A 92 27.21 -32.40 14.69
C HIS A 92 27.67 -32.53 16.14
N GLU A 93 28.64 -33.39 16.42
CA GLU A 93 29.11 -33.74 17.77
C GLU A 93 29.57 -32.51 18.59
N GLY A 94 30.32 -31.57 17.96
CA GLY A 94 30.81 -30.36 18.60
C GLY A 94 29.73 -29.36 19.01
N PHE A 95 28.60 -29.36 18.29
CA PHE A 95 27.42 -28.53 18.65
C PHE A 95 26.55 -29.23 19.70
N ARG A 96 26.27 -30.50 19.49
CA ARG A 96 25.34 -31.27 20.30
C ARG A 96 25.83 -31.45 21.76
N HIS A 97 27.10 -31.78 21.98
CA HIS A 97 27.62 -32.01 23.31
C HIS A 97 28.08 -30.72 24.01
N THR A 98 27.68 -30.57 25.27
CA THR A 98 27.96 -29.37 26.06
C THR A 98 28.02 -29.74 27.57
N ALA A 99 28.47 -28.81 28.39
CA ALA A 99 28.31 -28.90 29.83
C ALA A 99 26.98 -28.30 30.28
N CYS A 100 26.37 -28.87 31.29
CA CYS A 100 25.16 -28.33 31.90
C CYS A 100 25.45 -27.00 32.60
N PRO A 101 24.74 -25.91 32.30
CA PRO A 101 25.01 -24.62 32.97
C PRO A 101 24.74 -24.63 34.48
N THR A 102 23.89 -25.58 34.95
CA THR A 102 23.53 -25.67 36.37
C THR A 102 24.48 -26.53 37.20
N CYS A 103 24.88 -27.70 36.70
CA CYS A 103 25.69 -28.61 37.49
C CYS A 103 27.10 -28.93 36.93
N GLY A 104 27.42 -28.41 35.73
CA GLY A 104 28.71 -28.65 35.05
C GLY A 104 28.87 -30.04 34.47
N GLY A 105 27.90 -30.95 34.66
CA GLY A 105 27.93 -32.31 34.12
C GLY A 105 27.72 -32.39 32.61
N ALA A 106 28.04 -33.55 32.01
CA ALA A 106 27.82 -33.77 30.57
C ALA A 106 26.33 -33.62 30.22
N ALA A 107 26.03 -32.90 29.14
CA ALA A 107 24.69 -32.59 28.68
C ALA A 107 24.63 -32.52 27.16
N THR A 108 23.44 -32.45 26.61
CA THR A 108 23.21 -32.29 25.15
C THR A 108 22.39 -31.02 24.87
N ARG A 109 22.79 -30.28 23.85
CA ARG A 109 22.00 -29.13 23.36
C ARG A 109 20.77 -29.59 22.64
N GLU A 110 19.71 -28.75 22.65
CA GLU A 110 18.66 -28.84 21.67
C GLU A 110 19.20 -28.64 20.26
N THR A 111 18.84 -29.49 19.35
CA THR A 111 19.32 -29.51 17.96
C THR A 111 18.29 -29.02 16.94
N ASP A 112 17.08 -28.71 17.40
CA ASP A 112 16.10 -28.01 16.61
C ASP A 112 16.37 -26.50 16.57
N THR A 113 15.91 -25.84 15.53
CA THR A 113 15.90 -24.37 15.43
C THR A 113 14.49 -23.84 15.60
N LEU A 114 14.37 -22.59 15.97
CA LEU A 114 13.06 -21.91 16.00
C LEU A 114 12.48 -21.77 14.60
N ASP A 115 11.16 -21.86 14.52
CA ASP A 115 10.42 -21.51 13.30
C ASP A 115 10.70 -20.05 12.89
N THR A 116 10.81 -19.79 11.59
CA THR A 116 11.09 -18.45 11.06
C THR A 116 10.05 -17.39 11.44
N PHE A 117 8.80 -17.81 11.73
CA PHE A 117 7.80 -16.88 12.27
C PHE A 117 8.12 -16.38 13.67
N THR A 118 8.97 -17.07 14.44
CA THR A 118 9.44 -16.56 15.73
C THR A 118 10.25 -15.25 15.52
N ASP A 119 11.19 -15.25 14.59
CA ASP A 119 11.98 -14.06 14.28
C ASP A 119 11.15 -12.95 13.65
N SER A 120 10.29 -13.30 12.69
CA SER A 120 9.42 -12.34 12.02
C SER A 120 8.32 -11.77 12.94
N SER A 121 8.06 -12.39 14.09
CA SER A 121 7.02 -11.94 15.02
C SER A 121 7.40 -10.72 15.83
N TRP A 122 8.66 -10.32 15.85
CA TRP A 122 9.13 -9.21 16.68
C TRP A 122 10.21 -8.31 16.04
N TYR A 123 10.60 -8.55 14.79
CA TYR A 123 11.65 -7.79 14.08
C TYR A 123 11.39 -6.27 14.11
N PHE A 124 10.14 -5.84 14.06
CA PHE A 124 9.75 -4.43 14.11
C PHE A 124 10.09 -3.77 15.45
N LEU A 125 10.13 -4.54 16.56
CA LEU A 125 10.63 -4.05 17.83
C LEU A 125 12.16 -3.90 17.79
N ARG A 126 12.88 -4.87 17.22
CA ARG A 126 14.32 -4.78 17.04
C ARG A 126 14.73 -3.56 16.22
N TYR A 127 13.93 -3.19 15.22
CA TYR A 127 14.19 -2.01 14.39
C TYR A 127 14.12 -0.69 15.16
N THR A 128 13.47 -0.64 16.31
CA THR A 128 13.44 0.57 17.16
C THR A 128 14.76 0.82 17.89
N ASP A 129 15.60 -0.22 18.04
CA ASP A 129 16.92 -0.17 18.69
C ASP A 129 17.85 -1.25 18.09
N PRO A 130 18.28 -1.10 16.82
CA PRO A 130 18.91 -2.18 16.06
C PRO A 130 20.35 -2.49 16.50
N PHE A 131 21.01 -1.58 17.21
CA PHE A 131 22.44 -1.68 17.55
C PHE A 131 22.71 -2.07 18.99
N THR A 132 21.69 -2.24 19.84
CA THR A 132 21.90 -2.66 21.22
C THR A 132 22.46 -4.10 21.27
N PRO A 133 23.57 -4.34 21.99
CA PRO A 133 24.24 -5.65 22.00
C PRO A 133 23.73 -6.59 23.09
N ASP A 134 23.14 -6.06 24.17
CA ASP A 134 22.89 -6.76 25.42
C ASP A 134 21.43 -7.11 25.69
N ARG A 135 20.53 -6.65 24.82
CA ARG A 135 19.08 -6.87 24.95
C ARG A 135 18.39 -6.91 23.59
N PRO A 136 17.17 -7.45 23.50
CA PRO A 136 16.44 -7.51 22.23
C PRO A 136 16.16 -6.14 21.63
N PHE A 137 15.76 -5.17 22.44
CA PHE A 137 15.48 -3.76 22.11
C PHE A 137 15.33 -2.95 23.40
N ASP A 138 15.41 -1.63 23.31
CA ASP A 138 15.08 -0.72 24.41
C ASP A 138 13.54 -0.55 24.51
N PRO A 139 12.89 -0.96 25.62
CA PRO A 139 11.46 -0.80 25.80
C PRO A 139 10.99 0.65 25.70
N ALA A 140 11.82 1.63 26.10
CA ALA A 140 11.46 3.05 26.00
C ALA A 140 11.44 3.53 24.55
N GLN A 141 12.37 3.06 23.70
CA GLN A 141 12.35 3.32 22.27
C GLN A 141 11.15 2.61 21.60
N ALA A 142 10.93 1.34 21.93
CA ALA A 142 9.78 0.60 21.43
C ALA A 142 8.47 1.28 21.81
N ALA A 143 8.29 1.75 23.06
CA ALA A 143 7.08 2.47 23.49
C ALA A 143 6.85 3.78 22.74
N LYS A 144 7.94 4.45 22.31
CA LYS A 144 7.86 5.69 21.52
C LYS A 144 7.38 5.43 20.07
N TRP A 145 7.87 4.35 19.45
CA TRP A 145 7.61 4.08 18.04
C TRP A 145 6.39 3.17 17.78
N MET A 146 5.96 2.39 18.78
CA MET A 146 4.83 1.46 18.63
C MET A 146 3.50 2.11 19.07
N PRO A 147 2.39 1.72 18.44
CA PRO A 147 2.23 0.73 17.37
C PRO A 147 2.71 1.27 16.02
N VAL A 148 3.09 0.39 15.10
CA VAL A 148 3.35 0.74 13.70
C VAL A 148 2.10 1.38 13.10
N ASP A 149 2.24 2.56 12.48
CA ASP A 149 1.09 3.34 11.98
C ASP A 149 0.40 2.67 10.80
N GLN A 150 1.18 2.15 9.85
CA GLN A 150 0.68 1.46 8.66
C GLN A 150 1.48 0.20 8.41
N TYR A 151 0.81 -0.94 8.34
CA TYR A 151 1.41 -2.23 8.03
C TYR A 151 0.86 -2.75 6.71
N ILE A 152 1.71 -3.32 5.85
CA ILE A 152 1.36 -3.72 4.48
C ILE A 152 1.81 -5.16 4.28
N GLY A 153 0.95 -6.00 3.72
CA GLY A 153 1.29 -7.38 3.41
C GLY A 153 0.18 -8.12 2.68
N GLY A 154 0.45 -9.36 2.24
CA GLY A 154 -0.54 -10.22 1.61
C GLY A 154 -1.60 -10.69 2.61
N ILE A 155 -2.81 -10.95 2.11
CA ILE A 155 -3.94 -11.39 2.93
C ILE A 155 -3.67 -12.72 3.64
N GLU A 156 -2.82 -13.58 3.08
CA GLU A 156 -2.43 -14.87 3.67
C GLU A 156 -1.78 -14.74 5.05
N HIS A 157 -1.15 -13.60 5.32
CA HIS A 157 -0.50 -13.33 6.61
C HIS A 157 -1.49 -13.07 7.76
N ALA A 158 -2.77 -12.87 7.47
CA ALA A 158 -3.80 -12.69 8.50
C ALA A 158 -3.88 -13.87 9.47
N ILE A 159 -3.63 -15.11 8.98
CA ILE A 159 -3.63 -16.36 9.76
C ILE A 159 -2.21 -16.91 10.00
N LEU A 160 -1.16 -16.21 9.57
CA LEU A 160 0.25 -16.58 9.74
C LEU A 160 0.97 -15.49 10.53
N HIS A 161 1.81 -14.72 9.86
CA HIS A 161 2.66 -13.69 10.48
C HIS A 161 1.92 -12.72 11.40
N LEU A 162 0.78 -12.18 10.98
CA LEU A 162 0.03 -11.20 11.79
C LEU A 162 -0.52 -11.81 13.07
N LEU A 163 -0.99 -13.06 13.02
CA LEU A 163 -1.46 -13.77 14.19
C LEU A 163 -0.32 -13.99 15.19
N TYR A 164 0.83 -14.46 14.71
CA TYR A 164 2.01 -14.71 15.53
C TYR A 164 2.60 -13.41 16.09
N ALA A 165 2.73 -12.35 15.29
CA ALA A 165 3.21 -11.04 15.73
C ALA A 165 2.35 -10.45 16.86
N ARG A 166 1.02 -10.54 16.74
CA ARG A 166 0.08 -10.10 17.77
C ARG A 166 0.18 -10.94 19.06
N PHE A 167 0.28 -12.25 18.92
CA PHE A 167 0.50 -13.14 20.06
C PHE A 167 1.83 -12.86 20.75
N TYR A 168 2.90 -12.77 19.97
CA TYR A 168 4.25 -12.55 20.48
C TYR A 168 4.37 -11.21 21.22
N MET A 169 3.78 -10.15 20.67
CA MET A 169 3.73 -8.85 21.31
C MET A 169 3.05 -8.90 22.69
N LYS A 170 1.92 -9.59 22.78
CA LYS A 170 1.21 -9.78 24.06
C LYS A 170 2.07 -10.56 25.04
N ALA A 171 2.71 -11.63 24.58
CA ALA A 171 3.60 -12.45 25.42
C ALA A 171 4.80 -11.63 25.95
N LEU A 172 5.46 -10.82 25.11
CA LEU A 172 6.58 -9.99 25.53
C LEU A 172 6.18 -8.95 26.59
N VAL A 173 4.97 -8.40 26.49
CA VAL A 173 4.44 -7.51 27.53
C VAL A 173 4.15 -8.26 28.83
N ASP A 174 3.52 -9.45 28.73
CA ASP A 174 3.13 -10.25 29.90
C ASP A 174 4.33 -10.81 30.69
N VAL A 175 5.41 -11.18 29.98
CA VAL A 175 6.67 -11.65 30.62
C VAL A 175 7.60 -10.48 31.04
N GLY A 176 7.20 -9.23 30.81
CA GLY A 176 7.95 -8.05 31.27
C GLY A 176 9.16 -7.66 30.41
N VAL A 177 9.30 -8.21 29.19
CA VAL A 177 10.37 -7.84 28.24
C VAL A 177 10.04 -6.53 27.53
N ALA A 178 8.76 -6.22 27.32
CA ALA A 178 8.27 -5.02 26.66
C ALA A 178 7.37 -4.16 27.60
N PRO A 179 7.84 -3.71 28.76
CA PRO A 179 7.03 -2.92 29.69
C PRO A 179 6.65 -1.57 29.06
N GLY A 180 5.38 -1.17 29.21
CA GLY A 180 4.88 0.10 28.68
C GLY A 180 4.64 0.15 27.19
N VAL A 181 4.97 -0.92 26.45
CA VAL A 181 4.69 -1.03 25.01
C VAL A 181 3.24 -1.49 24.80
N THR A 182 2.63 -1.05 23.69
CA THR A 182 1.27 -1.47 23.32
C THR A 182 1.17 -2.99 23.14
N ARG A 183 -0.03 -3.56 23.39
CA ARG A 183 -0.28 -5.00 23.16
C ARG A 183 -0.68 -5.36 21.74
N GLU A 184 -1.02 -4.36 20.91
CA GLU A 184 -1.32 -4.54 19.48
C GLU A 184 -0.23 -3.84 18.66
N PRO A 185 0.51 -4.58 17.81
CA PRO A 185 1.70 -4.05 17.15
C PRO A 185 1.38 -3.10 15.99
N PHE A 186 0.20 -3.22 15.38
CA PHE A 186 -0.14 -2.49 14.14
C PHE A 186 -1.44 -1.70 14.32
N ARG A 187 -1.43 -0.41 13.94
CA ARG A 187 -2.60 0.47 14.02
C ARG A 187 -3.55 0.23 12.84
N ARG A 188 -3.01 0.16 11.64
CA ARG A 188 -3.74 -0.09 10.40
C ARG A 188 -3.04 -1.17 9.57
N LEU A 189 -3.85 -2.02 8.96
CA LEU A 189 -3.40 -3.02 8.00
C LEU A 189 -3.92 -2.64 6.61
N PHE A 190 -3.04 -2.68 5.63
CA PHE A 190 -3.40 -2.67 4.22
C PHE A 190 -3.03 -4.02 3.60
N THR A 191 -4.01 -4.72 3.06
CA THR A 191 -3.77 -5.98 2.35
C THR A 191 -3.69 -5.70 0.85
N GLN A 192 -2.54 -5.99 0.27
CA GLN A 192 -2.34 -5.89 -1.16
C GLN A 192 -2.89 -7.10 -1.89
N GLY A 193 -3.36 -6.88 -3.13
CA GLY A 193 -3.77 -7.91 -4.06
C GLY A 193 -2.59 -8.75 -4.52
N MET A 194 -2.89 -9.81 -5.25
CA MET A 194 -1.90 -10.77 -5.74
C MET A 194 -1.69 -10.60 -7.24
N ILE A 195 -0.44 -10.58 -7.67
CA ILE A 195 -0.09 -10.68 -9.08
C ILE A 195 -0.12 -12.16 -9.45
N ARG A 196 -0.95 -12.52 -10.41
CA ARG A 196 -1.16 -13.88 -10.91
C ARG A 196 -0.71 -13.99 -12.35
N MET A 197 -0.45 -15.20 -12.82
CA MET A 197 -0.26 -15.53 -14.23
C MET A 197 -1.22 -16.65 -14.58
N ASP A 198 -2.01 -16.48 -15.62
CA ASP A 198 -3.04 -17.44 -16.05
C ASP A 198 -4.00 -17.82 -14.89
N GLY A 199 -4.44 -16.83 -14.11
CA GLY A 199 -5.33 -17.01 -12.96
C GLY A 199 -4.71 -17.74 -11.77
N SER A 200 -3.41 -18.06 -11.82
CA SER A 200 -2.70 -18.79 -10.78
C SER A 200 -1.63 -17.93 -10.10
N LYS A 201 -1.43 -18.14 -8.79
CA LYS A 201 -0.30 -17.53 -8.06
C LYS A 201 1.02 -17.91 -8.73
N MET A 202 1.88 -16.91 -8.99
CA MET A 202 3.24 -17.14 -9.48
C MET A 202 4.06 -17.90 -8.45
N SER A 203 4.83 -18.89 -8.92
CA SER A 203 5.77 -19.64 -8.08
C SER A 203 6.91 -20.24 -8.91
N LYS A 204 8.09 -20.37 -8.29
CA LYS A 204 9.25 -21.04 -8.94
C LYS A 204 8.93 -22.49 -9.31
N SER A 205 8.17 -23.20 -8.49
CA SER A 205 7.82 -24.62 -8.72
C SER A 205 6.87 -24.82 -9.91
N LYS A 206 6.08 -23.81 -10.27
CA LYS A 206 5.19 -23.84 -11.44
C LYS A 206 5.85 -23.33 -12.72
N GLY A 207 7.05 -22.71 -12.61
CA GLY A 207 7.74 -22.12 -13.75
C GLY A 207 7.06 -20.89 -14.36
N ASN A 208 6.09 -20.30 -13.66
CA ASN A 208 5.31 -19.13 -14.09
C ASN A 208 5.73 -17.83 -13.38
N LEU A 209 6.99 -17.75 -12.96
CA LEU A 209 7.54 -16.57 -12.31
C LEU A 209 8.05 -15.57 -13.36
N VAL A 210 7.63 -14.32 -13.23
CA VAL A 210 8.22 -13.19 -13.97
C VAL A 210 9.31 -12.58 -13.11
N ALA A 211 10.55 -12.64 -13.59
CA ALA A 211 11.70 -12.05 -12.89
C ALA A 211 11.86 -10.58 -13.30
N PRO A 212 11.96 -9.64 -12.34
CA PRO A 212 12.09 -8.22 -12.66
C PRO A 212 13.37 -7.87 -13.43
N GLU A 213 14.43 -8.70 -13.31
CA GLU A 213 15.71 -8.52 -13.97
C GLU A 213 15.60 -8.42 -15.49
N GLN A 214 14.64 -9.11 -16.09
CA GLN A 214 14.42 -9.09 -17.55
C GLN A 214 13.96 -7.71 -18.06
N TYR A 215 13.45 -6.85 -17.18
CA TYR A 215 12.97 -5.51 -17.53
C TYR A 215 14.00 -4.41 -17.25
N TYR A 216 14.99 -4.65 -16.39
CA TYR A 216 15.91 -3.59 -15.96
C TYR A 216 16.74 -3.02 -17.11
N SER A 217 17.11 -3.85 -18.10
CA SER A 217 17.89 -3.41 -19.25
C SER A 217 17.06 -2.69 -20.33
N THR A 218 15.73 -2.82 -20.31
CA THR A 218 14.85 -2.28 -21.35
C THR A 218 14.08 -1.06 -20.89
N VAL A 219 13.43 -1.14 -19.73
CA VAL A 219 12.55 -0.08 -19.19
C VAL A 219 13.07 0.55 -17.91
N GLY A 220 14.14 0.01 -17.34
CA GLY A 220 14.70 0.46 -16.07
C GLY A 220 13.84 0.12 -14.86
N ALA A 221 14.40 0.34 -13.67
CA ALA A 221 13.69 0.10 -12.42
C ALA A 221 12.47 1.02 -12.26
N ASP A 222 12.58 2.29 -12.64
CA ASP A 222 11.50 3.26 -12.50
C ASP A 222 10.31 2.98 -13.42
N GLY A 223 10.56 2.52 -14.65
CA GLY A 223 9.49 2.09 -15.56
C GLY A 223 8.69 0.93 -14.99
N LEU A 224 9.38 -0.07 -14.44
CA LEU A 224 8.73 -1.23 -13.81
C LEU A 224 8.00 -0.86 -12.51
N ARG A 225 8.58 0.00 -11.67
CA ARG A 225 7.94 0.50 -10.44
C ARG A 225 6.66 1.25 -10.77
N LEU A 226 6.73 2.16 -11.74
CA LEU A 226 5.58 2.97 -12.16
C LEU A 226 4.45 2.10 -12.73
N PHE A 227 4.79 1.05 -13.50
CA PHE A 227 3.82 0.06 -13.96
C PHE A 227 3.05 -0.58 -12.78
N HIS A 228 3.74 -1.07 -11.75
CA HIS A 228 3.08 -1.71 -10.60
C HIS A 228 2.12 -0.76 -9.85
N LEU A 229 2.41 0.54 -9.86
CA LEU A 229 1.55 1.55 -9.25
C LEU A 229 0.40 1.97 -10.17
N PHE A 230 0.58 1.83 -11.50
CA PHE A 230 -0.39 2.30 -12.50
C PHE A 230 -1.42 1.24 -12.91
N VAL A 231 -1.06 -0.05 -12.89
CA VAL A 231 -1.85 -1.14 -13.47
C VAL A 231 -3.22 -1.33 -12.83
N GLY A 232 -3.41 -0.92 -11.58
CA GLY A 232 -4.68 -0.99 -10.86
C GLY A 232 -4.58 -0.56 -9.41
N PRO A 233 -5.71 -0.58 -8.68
CA PRO A 233 -5.68 -0.36 -7.24
C PRO A 233 -4.83 -1.43 -6.55
N PRO A 234 -3.95 -1.06 -5.60
CA PRO A 234 -3.02 -2.03 -5.00
C PRO A 234 -3.69 -3.11 -4.13
N ALA A 235 -4.98 -2.94 -3.78
CA ALA A 235 -5.75 -3.96 -3.07
C ALA A 235 -6.34 -5.05 -3.99
N ASP A 236 -6.38 -4.80 -5.30
CA ASP A 236 -6.98 -5.71 -6.28
C ASP A 236 -5.96 -6.70 -6.82
N ASP A 237 -6.43 -7.90 -7.14
CA ASP A 237 -5.61 -8.88 -7.87
C ASP A 237 -5.39 -8.42 -9.30
N PHE A 238 -4.20 -8.72 -9.84
CA PHE A 238 -3.84 -8.43 -11.21
C PHE A 238 -3.35 -9.70 -11.92
N ASP A 239 -3.84 -9.93 -13.13
CA ASP A 239 -3.36 -11.03 -13.97
C ASP A 239 -2.31 -10.53 -14.98
N TRP A 240 -1.10 -11.09 -14.89
CA TRP A 240 -0.03 -10.84 -15.84
C TRP A 240 -0.34 -11.55 -17.16
N THR A 241 -0.41 -10.79 -18.24
CA THR A 241 -0.72 -11.26 -19.59
C THR A 241 0.32 -10.75 -20.59
N ASP A 242 0.24 -11.19 -21.83
CA ASP A 242 1.11 -10.67 -22.91
C ASP A 242 0.98 -9.16 -23.10
N GLN A 243 -0.21 -8.61 -22.90
CA GLN A 243 -0.48 -7.16 -23.00
C GLN A 243 0.18 -6.36 -21.87
N THR A 244 0.62 -7.00 -20.81
CA THR A 244 1.29 -6.34 -19.68
C THR A 244 2.56 -5.61 -20.12
N ASN A 245 3.30 -6.18 -21.09
CA ASN A 245 4.51 -5.57 -21.62
C ASN A 245 4.24 -4.20 -22.29
N ASP A 246 3.13 -4.06 -23.00
CA ASP A 246 2.75 -2.78 -23.64
C ASP A 246 2.51 -1.67 -22.61
N VAL A 247 1.93 -2.04 -21.45
CA VAL A 247 1.69 -1.09 -20.35
C VAL A 247 3.02 -0.71 -19.69
N ILE A 248 3.92 -1.68 -19.45
CA ILE A 248 5.26 -1.44 -18.90
C ILE A 248 6.05 -0.47 -19.80
N GLU A 249 6.06 -0.73 -21.11
CA GLU A 249 6.69 0.16 -22.10
C GLU A 249 6.01 1.53 -22.15
N GLY A 250 4.69 1.59 -21.95
CA GLY A 250 3.93 2.83 -21.85
C GLY A 250 4.43 3.69 -20.68
N CYS A 251 4.71 3.08 -19.54
CA CYS A 251 5.28 3.77 -18.38
C CYS A 251 6.72 4.27 -18.67
N ALA A 252 7.55 3.47 -19.31
CA ALA A 252 8.89 3.90 -19.71
C ALA A 252 8.84 5.07 -20.70
N ARG A 253 7.96 5.00 -21.72
CA ARG A 253 7.77 6.12 -22.68
C ARG A 253 7.28 7.40 -22.00
N PHE A 254 6.47 7.29 -20.94
CA PHE A 254 6.05 8.45 -20.16
C PHE A 254 7.27 9.12 -19.50
N LEU A 255 8.15 8.35 -18.85
CA LEU A 255 9.36 8.86 -18.21
C LEU A 255 10.35 9.48 -19.23
N ASP A 256 10.53 8.85 -20.39
CA ASP A 256 11.35 9.39 -21.48
C ASP A 256 10.79 10.72 -22.01
N ARG A 257 9.48 10.82 -22.17
CA ARG A 257 8.84 12.08 -22.60
C ARG A 257 8.99 13.18 -21.56
N LEU A 258 8.90 12.87 -20.26
CA LEU A 258 9.18 13.83 -19.20
C LEU A 258 10.62 14.30 -19.26
N TRP A 259 11.57 13.37 -19.42
CA TRP A 259 12.99 13.69 -19.57
C TRP A 259 13.23 14.67 -20.72
N ARG A 260 12.71 14.35 -21.91
CA ARG A 260 12.84 15.21 -23.11
C ARG A 260 12.23 16.60 -22.90
N LEU A 261 11.08 16.68 -22.23
CA LEU A 261 10.46 17.98 -21.92
C LEU A 261 11.32 18.77 -20.94
N ALA A 262 11.91 18.13 -19.93
CA ALA A 262 12.78 18.76 -18.95
C ALA A 262 14.11 19.25 -19.54
N GLU A 263 14.58 18.62 -20.61
CA GLU A 263 15.72 19.09 -21.41
C GLU A 263 15.29 20.04 -22.56
N TYR A 264 14.07 20.51 -22.54
CA TYR A 264 13.49 21.47 -23.48
C TYR A 264 13.49 21.00 -24.95
N HIS A 265 13.48 19.70 -25.20
CA HIS A 265 13.37 19.18 -26.57
C HIS A 265 12.02 19.54 -27.19
N ASP A 266 12.07 20.09 -28.40
CA ASP A 266 10.90 20.47 -29.19
C ASP A 266 10.00 21.56 -28.51
N VAL A 267 10.58 22.43 -27.65
CA VAL A 267 9.86 23.50 -26.96
C VAL A 267 9.92 24.77 -27.81
N ARG A 268 8.79 25.43 -27.97
CA ARG A 268 8.68 26.80 -28.50
C ARG A 268 8.52 27.73 -27.31
N TRP A 269 9.04 28.93 -27.41
CA TRP A 269 9.10 29.88 -26.32
C TRP A 269 8.40 31.20 -26.62
N HIS A 270 7.81 31.79 -25.58
CA HIS A 270 7.43 33.20 -25.57
C HIS A 270 8.01 33.91 -24.33
N ASP A 271 8.22 35.21 -24.45
CA ASP A 271 9.02 36.00 -23.48
C ASP A 271 8.21 36.55 -22.29
N ALA A 272 6.89 36.51 -22.37
CA ALA A 272 6.01 37.05 -21.31
C ALA A 272 4.82 36.13 -21.08
N GLU A 273 4.32 36.06 -19.83
CA GLU A 273 3.14 35.28 -19.48
C GLU A 273 1.90 35.71 -20.28
N LEU A 274 1.25 34.74 -20.93
CA LEU A 274 0.06 34.97 -21.75
C LEU A 274 -1.21 34.51 -20.97
N PRO A 275 -2.41 35.00 -21.35
CA PRO A 275 -3.65 34.59 -20.67
C PRO A 275 -3.87 33.07 -20.62
N GLY A 276 -3.42 32.34 -21.67
CA GLY A 276 -3.52 30.88 -21.72
C GLY A 276 -2.63 30.12 -20.71
N ASP A 277 -1.59 30.78 -20.19
CA ASP A 277 -0.67 30.19 -19.21
C ASP A 277 -1.36 29.98 -17.85
N SER A 278 -2.39 30.76 -17.55
CA SER A 278 -3.22 30.59 -16.36
C SER A 278 -3.89 29.20 -16.30
N ASP A 279 -4.29 28.65 -17.45
CA ASP A 279 -4.89 27.32 -17.55
C ASP A 279 -3.86 26.22 -17.28
N ILE A 280 -2.62 26.42 -17.73
CA ILE A 280 -1.50 25.52 -17.45
C ILE A 280 -1.18 25.53 -15.96
N ARG A 281 -1.06 26.70 -15.33
CA ARG A 281 -0.83 26.84 -13.90
C ARG A 281 -1.93 26.16 -13.09
N ARG A 282 -3.18 26.34 -13.50
CA ARG A 282 -4.35 25.67 -12.92
C ARG A 282 -4.27 24.15 -13.07
N ALA A 283 -3.84 23.65 -14.24
CA ALA A 283 -3.65 22.20 -14.46
C ALA A 283 -2.57 21.62 -13.56
N VAL A 284 -1.45 22.32 -13.33
CA VAL A 284 -0.39 21.93 -12.39
C VAL A 284 -0.95 21.80 -10.98
N HIS A 285 -1.63 22.82 -10.46
CA HIS A 285 -2.16 22.79 -9.09
C HIS A 285 -3.29 21.78 -8.89
N LYS A 286 -4.15 21.56 -9.89
CA LYS A 286 -5.14 20.47 -9.86
C LYS A 286 -4.47 19.10 -9.83
N THR A 287 -3.35 18.93 -10.52
CA THR A 287 -2.58 17.68 -10.47
C THR A 287 -1.93 17.48 -9.11
N ILE A 288 -1.36 18.51 -8.48
CA ILE A 288 -0.86 18.42 -7.10
C ILE A 288 -1.96 17.91 -6.18
N ALA A 289 -3.15 18.51 -6.21
CA ALA A 289 -4.26 18.10 -5.35
C ALA A 289 -4.71 16.64 -5.61
N LYS A 290 -4.84 16.24 -6.88
CA LYS A 290 -5.25 14.87 -7.26
C LYS A 290 -4.22 13.82 -6.87
N VAL A 291 -2.94 14.12 -7.10
CA VAL A 291 -1.86 13.18 -6.74
C VAL A 291 -1.74 13.06 -5.23
N THR A 292 -1.84 14.15 -4.48
CA THR A 292 -1.84 14.14 -3.02
C THR A 292 -2.98 13.27 -2.46
N ASP A 293 -4.22 13.51 -2.90
CA ASP A 293 -5.37 12.68 -2.51
C ASP A 293 -5.19 11.21 -2.90
N GLY A 294 -4.66 10.95 -4.11
CA GLY A 294 -4.38 9.61 -4.59
C GLY A 294 -3.34 8.87 -3.74
N MET A 295 -2.28 9.56 -3.31
CA MET A 295 -1.25 9.00 -2.42
C MET A 295 -1.83 8.70 -1.02
N GLU A 296 -2.59 9.61 -0.44
CA GLU A 296 -3.21 9.43 0.87
C GLU A 296 -4.21 8.28 0.91
N ARG A 297 -4.95 8.06 -0.17
CA ARG A 297 -5.98 7.01 -0.30
C ARG A 297 -5.49 5.72 -0.92
N TRP A 298 -4.22 5.61 -1.25
CA TRP A 298 -3.64 4.44 -1.94
C TRP A 298 -4.24 4.19 -3.33
N SER A 299 -4.69 5.25 -4.00
CA SER A 299 -5.17 5.23 -5.39
C SER A 299 -4.05 5.63 -6.36
N TYR A 300 -2.95 4.90 -6.32
CA TYR A 300 -1.73 5.23 -7.07
C TYR A 300 -1.94 5.24 -8.57
N ASN A 301 -2.77 4.33 -9.08
CA ASN A 301 -3.12 4.30 -10.51
C ASN A 301 -3.76 5.62 -10.98
N THR A 302 -4.62 6.23 -10.17
CA THR A 302 -5.21 7.53 -10.44
C THR A 302 -4.18 8.66 -10.35
N ALA A 303 -3.27 8.60 -9.38
CA ALA A 303 -2.18 9.56 -9.25
C ALA A 303 -1.26 9.53 -10.48
N VAL A 304 -0.82 8.34 -10.91
CA VAL A 304 0.01 8.18 -12.12
C VAL A 304 -0.72 8.66 -13.37
N ALA A 305 -2.00 8.31 -13.54
CA ALA A 305 -2.81 8.79 -14.66
C ALA A 305 -2.87 10.33 -14.71
N SER A 306 -3.04 10.98 -13.55
CA SER A 306 -3.06 12.46 -13.48
C SER A 306 -1.73 13.10 -13.89
N LEU A 307 -0.60 12.46 -13.56
CA LEU A 307 0.72 12.91 -14.01
C LEU A 307 0.91 12.72 -15.53
N MET A 308 0.40 11.61 -16.08
CA MET A 308 0.43 11.37 -17.53
C MET A 308 -0.44 12.40 -18.28
N GLU A 309 -1.60 12.75 -17.74
CA GLU A 309 -2.48 13.80 -18.28
C GLU A 309 -1.79 15.17 -18.25
N LEU A 310 -1.14 15.52 -17.13
CA LEU A 310 -0.39 16.77 -17.01
C LEU A 310 0.74 16.83 -18.05
N LEU A 311 1.54 15.76 -18.18
CA LEU A 311 2.61 15.71 -19.18
C LEU A 311 2.08 15.88 -20.61
N ASN A 312 0.91 15.29 -20.94
CA ASN A 312 0.27 15.48 -22.24
C ASN A 312 -0.09 16.95 -22.45
N THR A 313 -0.67 17.60 -21.44
CA THR A 313 -1.04 19.01 -21.46
C THR A 313 0.18 19.91 -21.65
N LEU A 314 1.22 19.71 -20.84
CA LEU A 314 2.48 20.48 -20.94
C LEU A 314 3.17 20.29 -22.29
N SER A 315 3.24 19.05 -22.77
CA SER A 315 3.87 18.75 -24.06
C SER A 315 3.13 19.36 -25.24
N LYS A 316 1.80 19.42 -25.16
CA LYS A 316 0.98 20.10 -26.18
C LYS A 316 1.20 21.61 -26.14
N TRP A 317 1.07 22.21 -24.96
CA TRP A 317 1.27 23.64 -24.76
C TRP A 317 2.67 24.10 -25.21
N ALA A 318 3.72 23.35 -24.86
CA ALA A 318 5.10 23.71 -25.22
C ALA A 318 5.40 23.63 -26.72
N ARG A 319 4.63 22.92 -27.53
CA ARG A 319 4.88 22.71 -28.98
C ARG A 319 3.94 23.47 -29.88
N GLU A 320 2.73 23.74 -29.42
CA GLU A 320 1.65 24.34 -30.22
C GLU A 320 1.43 25.81 -29.86
N GLY A 321 0.74 26.53 -30.74
CA GLY A 321 0.40 27.95 -30.55
C GLY A 321 1.60 28.83 -30.35
N ASP A 322 1.56 29.67 -29.32
CA ASP A 322 2.61 30.64 -28.98
C ASP A 322 3.79 29.97 -28.25
N GLY A 323 3.64 28.71 -27.80
CA GLY A 323 4.65 27.95 -27.06
C GLY A 323 4.52 28.13 -25.55
N ALA A 324 5.61 27.86 -24.81
CA ALA A 324 5.66 27.86 -23.35
C ALA A 324 6.32 29.14 -22.79
N TYR A 325 5.83 29.57 -21.64
CA TYR A 325 6.51 30.56 -20.79
C TYR A 325 7.49 29.80 -19.87
N GLN A 326 8.80 30.08 -20.02
CA GLN A 326 9.84 29.28 -19.38
C GLN A 326 9.68 29.15 -17.87
N PRO A 327 9.43 30.20 -17.08
CA PRO A 327 9.31 30.07 -15.63
C PRO A 327 8.16 29.13 -15.20
N LEU A 328 7.06 29.10 -15.96
CA LEU A 328 5.93 28.22 -15.68
C LEU A 328 6.21 26.77 -16.08
N LEU A 329 6.95 26.56 -17.18
CA LEU A 329 7.37 25.21 -17.57
C LEU A 329 8.35 24.63 -16.55
N ASP A 330 9.27 25.45 -16.06
CA ASP A 330 10.22 25.07 -15.01
C ASP A 330 9.50 24.67 -13.72
N GLU A 331 8.57 25.50 -13.25
CA GLU A 331 7.70 25.19 -12.11
C GLU A 331 6.96 23.86 -12.30
N ALA A 332 6.38 23.64 -13.47
CA ALA A 332 5.62 22.43 -13.78
C ALA A 332 6.49 21.17 -13.78
N ILE A 333 7.71 21.24 -14.33
CA ILE A 333 8.66 20.14 -14.33
C ILE A 333 9.12 19.81 -12.91
N ASP A 334 9.42 20.84 -12.11
CA ASP A 334 9.85 20.67 -10.72
C ASP A 334 8.74 20.02 -9.89
N VAL A 335 7.50 20.44 -10.03
CA VAL A 335 6.33 19.80 -9.42
C VAL A 335 6.20 18.33 -9.86
N MET A 336 6.39 18.04 -11.15
CA MET A 336 6.35 16.66 -11.63
C MET A 336 7.45 15.80 -11.02
N CYS A 337 8.67 16.32 -10.87
CA CYS A 337 9.78 15.62 -10.21
C CYS A 337 9.44 15.31 -8.75
N GLN A 338 8.93 16.29 -7.99
CA GLN A 338 8.52 16.11 -6.59
C GLN A 338 7.42 15.07 -6.44
N LEU A 339 6.36 15.16 -7.26
CA LEU A 339 5.22 14.23 -7.20
C LEU A 339 5.60 12.79 -7.63
N LEU A 340 6.54 12.66 -8.58
CA LEU A 340 7.04 11.36 -9.05
C LEU A 340 8.10 10.75 -8.12
N ALA A 341 8.78 11.53 -7.30
CA ALA A 341 9.90 11.05 -6.49
C ALA A 341 9.62 9.76 -5.68
N PRO A 342 8.47 9.56 -5.02
CA PRO A 342 8.19 8.30 -4.34
C PRO A 342 7.89 7.13 -5.29
N MET A 343 7.51 7.40 -6.54
CA MET A 343 7.06 6.39 -7.52
C MET A 343 8.17 6.00 -8.50
N ALA A 344 8.88 7.00 -9.05
CA ALA A 344 9.99 6.86 -9.99
C ALA A 344 11.23 7.64 -9.47
N PRO A 345 11.89 7.14 -8.40
CA PRO A 345 12.87 7.91 -7.65
C PRO A 345 14.12 8.28 -8.43
N HIS A 346 14.60 7.42 -9.34
CA HIS A 346 15.87 7.66 -10.02
C HIS A 346 15.74 8.75 -11.09
N VAL A 347 14.70 8.69 -11.93
CA VAL A 347 14.43 9.72 -12.94
C VAL A 347 14.15 11.08 -12.28
N SER A 348 13.34 11.07 -11.21
CA SER A 348 13.02 12.31 -10.48
C SER A 348 14.24 12.92 -9.82
N ALA A 349 15.10 12.13 -9.20
CA ALA A 349 16.32 12.60 -8.54
C ALA A 349 17.32 13.18 -9.56
N GLU A 350 17.52 12.48 -10.68
CA GLU A 350 18.46 12.94 -11.71
C GLU A 350 18.00 14.22 -12.40
N LEU A 351 16.71 14.31 -12.77
CA LEU A 351 16.16 15.53 -13.36
C LEU A 351 16.22 16.72 -12.39
N TRP A 352 15.90 16.47 -11.12
CA TRP A 352 15.96 17.50 -10.08
C TRP A 352 17.40 18.01 -9.87
N ALA A 353 18.37 17.11 -9.70
CA ALA A 353 19.76 17.46 -9.48
C ALA A 353 20.35 18.31 -10.62
N ARG A 354 20.02 17.99 -11.88
CA ARG A 354 20.44 18.77 -13.07
C ARG A 354 19.89 20.20 -13.10
N ARG A 355 18.78 20.43 -12.41
CA ARG A 355 18.07 21.71 -12.41
C ARG A 355 18.33 22.54 -11.14
N HIS A 356 18.81 21.90 -10.07
CA HIS A 356 18.97 22.47 -8.73
C HIS A 356 20.35 22.19 -8.09
N ASP A 357 21.41 22.31 -8.87
CA ASP A 357 22.80 22.26 -8.37
C ASP A 357 23.09 21.05 -7.45
N ASP A 358 22.72 19.85 -7.88
CA ASP A 358 22.86 18.58 -7.16
C ASP A 358 22.05 18.45 -5.84
N GLU A 359 21.03 19.26 -5.63
CA GLU A 359 20.09 19.07 -4.53
C GLU A 359 19.29 17.76 -4.67
N MET A 360 18.81 17.26 -3.54
CA MET A 360 18.03 16.01 -3.50
C MET A 360 16.52 16.30 -3.48
N VAL A 361 15.79 15.90 -4.51
CA VAL A 361 14.32 16.01 -4.55
C VAL A 361 13.64 15.38 -3.34
N HIS A 362 14.20 14.28 -2.81
CA HIS A 362 13.67 13.58 -1.64
C HIS A 362 13.82 14.35 -0.32
N ALA A 363 14.63 15.43 -0.30
CA ALA A 363 14.76 16.32 0.85
C ALA A 363 13.85 17.54 0.75
N THR A 364 13.16 17.73 -0.38
CA THR A 364 12.23 18.86 -0.56
C THR A 364 10.89 18.60 0.11
N ALA A 365 10.15 19.68 0.40
CA ALA A 365 8.78 19.54 0.88
C ALA A 365 7.85 19.04 -0.24
N TRP A 366 6.83 18.29 0.14
CA TRP A 366 5.77 17.93 -0.80
C TRP A 366 5.03 19.17 -1.31
N PRO A 367 4.79 19.30 -2.63
CA PRO A 367 4.19 20.50 -3.19
C PRO A 367 2.75 20.68 -2.70
N THR A 368 2.37 21.94 -2.44
CA THR A 368 1.04 22.30 -1.95
C THR A 368 0.23 22.99 -3.04
N ALA A 369 -0.98 22.50 -3.27
CA ALA A 369 -1.89 23.13 -4.23
C ALA A 369 -2.40 24.48 -3.71
N ASN A 370 -2.40 25.50 -4.57
CA ASN A 370 -3.06 26.76 -4.28
C ASN A 370 -4.59 26.59 -4.44
N PRO A 371 -5.39 26.82 -3.37
CA PRO A 371 -6.85 26.64 -3.43
C PRO A 371 -7.54 27.48 -4.48
N ASP A 372 -7.06 28.67 -4.76
CA ASP A 372 -7.65 29.61 -5.75
C ASP A 372 -7.52 29.06 -7.18
N LEU A 373 -6.51 28.21 -7.44
CA LEU A 373 -6.28 27.56 -8.73
C LEU A 373 -7.02 26.22 -8.89
N LEU A 374 -7.71 25.75 -7.85
CA LEU A 374 -8.52 24.52 -7.91
C LEU A 374 -9.93 24.76 -8.42
N VAL A 375 -10.40 25.99 -8.35
CA VAL A 375 -11.73 26.38 -8.82
C VAL A 375 -11.64 26.71 -10.31
N ASP A 376 -12.51 26.11 -11.10
CA ASP A 376 -12.63 26.48 -12.52
C ASP A 376 -13.38 27.81 -12.62
N ASP A 377 -12.83 28.75 -13.37
CA ASP A 377 -13.52 30.02 -13.68
C ASP A 377 -14.70 29.76 -14.61
N THR A 378 -14.59 28.71 -15.45
CA THR A 378 -15.64 28.28 -16.36
C THR A 378 -15.96 26.80 -16.17
N VAL A 379 -17.20 26.42 -16.44
CA VAL A 379 -17.68 25.04 -16.42
C VAL A 379 -18.55 24.75 -17.62
N THR A 380 -18.60 23.50 -18.05
CA THR A 380 -19.49 23.10 -19.14
C THR A 380 -20.93 22.97 -18.61
N LEU A 381 -21.78 23.90 -19.02
CA LEU A 381 -23.23 23.82 -18.85
C LEU A 381 -23.85 22.92 -19.92
N VAL A 382 -24.40 21.80 -19.53
CA VAL A 382 -25.14 20.93 -20.42
C VAL A 382 -26.55 21.47 -20.59
N VAL A 383 -26.94 21.85 -21.83
CA VAL A 383 -28.26 22.34 -22.14
C VAL A 383 -29.10 21.26 -22.79
N GLN A 384 -30.28 21.01 -22.22
CA GLN A 384 -31.25 20.03 -22.70
C GLN A 384 -32.53 20.72 -23.13
N VAL A 385 -33.21 20.14 -24.12
CA VAL A 385 -34.61 20.46 -24.49
C VAL A 385 -35.40 19.15 -24.45
N ALA A 386 -36.45 19.11 -23.64
CA ALA A 386 -37.25 17.90 -23.38
C ALA A 386 -36.38 16.69 -22.94
N GLY A 387 -35.37 16.92 -22.11
CA GLY A 387 -34.46 15.89 -21.60
C GLY A 387 -33.37 15.41 -22.57
N LYS A 388 -33.32 15.93 -23.81
CA LYS A 388 -32.28 15.60 -24.80
C LYS A 388 -31.24 16.69 -24.86
N VAL A 389 -29.94 16.33 -24.74
CA VAL A 389 -28.84 17.27 -24.86
C VAL A 389 -28.85 17.94 -26.24
N ARG A 390 -28.76 19.27 -26.25
CA ARG A 390 -28.76 20.11 -27.47
C ARG A 390 -27.50 20.93 -27.60
N ALA A 391 -26.95 21.42 -26.48
CA ALA A 391 -25.72 22.20 -26.45
C ALA A 391 -24.88 21.87 -25.22
N ARG A 392 -23.60 22.20 -25.30
CA ARG A 392 -22.65 22.27 -24.20
C ARG A 392 -21.97 23.62 -24.28
N LEU A 393 -22.19 24.45 -23.27
CA LEU A 393 -21.73 25.85 -23.25
C LEU A 393 -20.70 26.03 -22.15
N GLU A 394 -19.60 26.67 -22.45
CA GLU A 394 -18.67 27.12 -21.43
C GLU A 394 -19.25 28.39 -20.78
N VAL A 395 -19.47 28.33 -19.47
CA VAL A 395 -20.08 29.41 -18.70
C VAL A 395 -19.26 29.62 -17.41
N ALA A 396 -19.36 30.82 -16.83
CA ALA A 396 -18.74 31.08 -15.53
C ALA A 396 -19.25 30.09 -14.46
N ALA A 397 -18.38 29.63 -13.57
CA ALA A 397 -18.73 28.65 -12.54
C ALA A 397 -19.79 29.18 -11.56
N ASP A 398 -19.87 30.50 -11.40
CA ASP A 398 -20.81 31.23 -10.56
C ASP A 398 -22.00 31.81 -11.34
N ILE A 399 -22.20 31.38 -12.60
CA ILE A 399 -23.27 31.90 -13.47
C ILE A 399 -24.64 31.80 -12.78
N ASP A 400 -25.39 32.90 -12.75
CA ASP A 400 -26.76 32.92 -12.28
C ASP A 400 -27.74 32.31 -13.32
N GLU A 401 -28.95 31.98 -12.86
CA GLU A 401 -29.94 31.30 -13.70
C GLU A 401 -30.38 32.15 -14.89
N ALA A 402 -30.56 33.46 -14.71
CA ALA A 402 -31.00 34.34 -15.77
C ALA A 402 -29.95 34.44 -16.89
N SER A 403 -28.68 34.59 -16.52
CA SER A 403 -27.56 34.63 -17.45
C SER A 403 -27.36 33.27 -18.16
N ALA A 404 -27.51 32.15 -17.46
CA ALA A 404 -27.39 30.81 -18.02
C ALA A 404 -28.54 30.55 -19.05
N VAL A 405 -29.74 30.95 -18.72
CA VAL A 405 -30.92 30.83 -19.62
C VAL A 405 -30.72 31.70 -20.86
N ALA A 406 -30.33 32.96 -20.71
CA ALA A 406 -30.09 33.86 -21.84
C ALA A 406 -29.04 33.28 -22.79
N ARG A 407 -27.85 32.84 -22.23
CA ARG A 407 -26.79 32.25 -23.03
C ARG A 407 -27.21 30.94 -23.73
N ALA A 408 -28.05 30.13 -23.08
CA ALA A 408 -28.53 28.88 -23.66
C ALA A 408 -29.57 29.14 -24.79
N LEU A 409 -30.41 30.18 -24.68
CA LEU A 409 -31.35 30.57 -25.70
C LEU A 409 -30.70 31.21 -26.93
N ASP A 410 -29.48 31.76 -26.80
CA ASP A 410 -28.71 32.27 -27.93
C ASP A 410 -28.06 31.16 -28.77
N ASP A 411 -28.02 29.92 -28.29
CA ASP A 411 -27.40 28.79 -29.01
C ASP A 411 -28.35 28.32 -30.14
N PRO A 412 -27.88 28.24 -31.40
CA PRO A 412 -28.73 27.85 -32.56
C PRO A 412 -29.35 26.46 -32.44
N ALA A 413 -28.65 25.49 -31.81
CA ALA A 413 -29.17 24.13 -31.66
C ALA A 413 -30.29 24.07 -30.61
N VAL A 414 -30.22 24.90 -29.59
CA VAL A 414 -31.27 25.06 -28.57
C VAL A 414 -32.49 25.75 -29.19
N GLN A 415 -32.28 26.85 -29.94
CA GLN A 415 -33.36 27.57 -30.65
C GLN A 415 -34.10 26.66 -31.64
N SER A 416 -33.33 25.91 -32.44
CA SER A 416 -33.89 24.94 -33.39
C SER A 416 -34.73 23.86 -32.68
N ALA A 417 -34.26 23.39 -31.53
CA ALA A 417 -34.95 22.35 -30.76
C ALA A 417 -36.22 22.84 -30.06
N LEU A 418 -36.28 24.14 -29.72
CA LEU A 418 -37.48 24.79 -29.18
C LEU A 418 -38.53 25.14 -30.28
N GLY A 419 -38.08 25.23 -31.54
CA GLY A 419 -38.97 25.53 -32.66
C GLY A 419 -39.72 26.86 -32.56
N GLY A 420 -39.15 27.84 -31.86
CA GLY A 420 -39.78 29.14 -31.60
C GLY A 420 -40.76 29.14 -30.42
N ALA A 421 -40.94 28.02 -29.73
CA ALA A 421 -41.79 27.94 -28.53
C ALA A 421 -41.08 28.51 -27.31
N THR A 422 -41.81 29.20 -26.45
CA THR A 422 -41.31 29.60 -25.11
C THR A 422 -41.42 28.38 -24.19
N PRO A 423 -40.33 28.03 -23.47
CA PRO A 423 -40.36 26.91 -22.53
C PRO A 423 -41.44 27.09 -21.46
N SER A 424 -42.28 26.07 -21.27
CA SER A 424 -43.29 26.07 -20.21
C SER A 424 -42.70 25.96 -18.80
N ARG A 425 -41.50 25.34 -18.73
CA ARG A 425 -40.76 25.16 -17.47
C ARG A 425 -39.26 25.09 -17.74
N ILE A 426 -38.49 25.69 -16.87
CA ILE A 426 -37.02 25.62 -16.85
C ILE A 426 -36.61 24.83 -15.60
N VAL A 427 -35.74 23.83 -15.77
CA VAL A 427 -35.13 23.08 -14.69
C VAL A 427 -33.62 23.36 -14.71
N ALA A 428 -33.17 24.16 -13.76
CA ALA A 428 -31.78 24.56 -13.60
C ALA A 428 -31.13 23.77 -12.44
N ARG A 429 -29.97 23.19 -12.72
CA ARG A 429 -29.03 22.65 -11.72
C ARG A 429 -27.65 23.21 -12.01
N LEU A 430 -27.53 24.52 -11.79
CA LEU A 430 -26.32 25.27 -12.11
C LEU A 430 -25.14 24.85 -11.24
N PRO A 431 -23.95 25.02 -11.79
CA PRO A 431 -23.64 25.47 -13.17
C PRO A 431 -23.61 24.33 -14.21
N LYS A 432 -24.07 23.12 -13.91
CA LYS A 432 -23.85 21.88 -14.70
C LYS A 432 -24.97 21.53 -15.69
N LEU A 433 -26.21 21.89 -15.38
CA LEU A 433 -27.35 21.46 -16.20
C LEU A 433 -28.45 22.52 -16.30
N LEU A 434 -28.93 22.74 -17.50
CA LEU A 434 -30.11 23.51 -17.78
C LEU A 434 -31.04 22.70 -18.73
N ASN A 435 -32.30 22.50 -18.36
CA ASN A 435 -33.25 21.76 -19.20
C ASN A 435 -34.50 22.59 -19.44
N PHE A 436 -34.77 22.87 -20.69
CA PHE A 436 -36.01 23.51 -21.16
C PHE A 436 -37.08 22.46 -21.42
N VAL A 437 -38.23 22.61 -20.79
CA VAL A 437 -39.43 21.81 -21.07
C VAL A 437 -40.35 22.65 -21.93
N PRO A 438 -40.62 22.24 -23.19
CA PRO A 438 -41.49 22.96 -24.12
C PRO A 438 -42.90 23.16 -23.61
#